data_ea80189d3320ffd1e808191ec624b682
#
_entry.id   ea80189d3320ffd1e808191ec624b682
#
_cell.length_a   1.000
_cell.length_b   1.000
_cell.length_c   1.000
_cell.angle_alpha   90.00
_cell.angle_beta   90.00
_cell.angle_gamma   90.00
#
_symmetry.space_group_name_H-M   'P 1'
#
loop_
_entity.id
_entity.type
_entity.pdbx_description
1 polymer ?
#
loop_
_entity_poly.entity_id
_entity_poly.type
_entity_poly.pdbx_seq_one_letter_code
_entity_poly.pdbx_strand_id
1 'polypeptide(L)'
;MAINPLVTVLMTVYNGGEYLKESVRSVISQTFRDFEFLIVNDCSTDDSVKTIESFNDERIIVHNNENNMGQTKSLNVGLKLARGKYVARMDADDMAFPMWLEILTEYFRNYPDYAAIGSAAIVIDENGKKKEICRLPASSHEIIFRIFFAPPMNHVSVLLNKEIIMKNGGYDENFKITQDYELWSSLIRNGYKLLNIPDILVAYRIHSRSIGFMEANRKGLEEKSETILRNVNAMTNFKITFEEAIEICKLFYHTPELSTEEFKNAQQNFEKIYSNLKEKFRVPLELAKKEIKNQMLKPYCKLAAFEMQNNMIKKARITVSEYLRRYGFHLMPFLMYLITFSGAGLSKKTPWAYEKWMRLTTGISLKFKST
;
A
#
# COMPACT_ATOMS: atom_id res chain seq x y z
N MET A 1 -8.63 23.72 -32.31
CA MET A 1 -7.96 22.58 -31.67
C MET A 1 -8.71 22.28 -30.39
N ALA A 2 -9.14 21.05 -30.16
CA ALA A 2 -9.75 20.69 -28.88
C ALA A 2 -8.72 20.91 -27.78
N ILE A 3 -9.08 21.69 -26.76
CA ILE A 3 -8.22 21.94 -25.62
C ILE A 3 -8.18 20.62 -24.84
N ASN A 4 -6.98 20.01 -24.68
CA ASN A 4 -6.82 18.83 -23.86
C ASN A 4 -7.16 19.16 -22.40
N PRO A 5 -7.88 18.29 -21.67
CA PRO A 5 -8.16 18.54 -20.27
C PRO A 5 -6.87 18.52 -19.44
N LEU A 6 -6.87 19.20 -18.29
CA LEU A 6 -5.71 19.18 -17.39
C LEU A 6 -5.49 17.78 -16.79
N VAL A 7 -6.57 17.08 -16.46
CA VAL A 7 -6.55 15.78 -15.79
C VAL A 7 -7.29 14.73 -16.63
N THR A 8 -6.72 13.54 -16.73
CA THR A 8 -7.45 12.31 -17.06
C THR A 8 -7.68 11.54 -15.78
N VAL A 9 -8.93 11.29 -15.37
CA VAL A 9 -9.21 10.25 -14.39
C VAL A 9 -9.18 8.91 -15.13
N LEU A 10 -8.32 8.00 -14.72
CA LEU A 10 -8.14 6.68 -15.31
C LEU A 10 -8.69 5.60 -14.38
N MET A 11 -9.69 4.87 -14.87
CA MET A 11 -10.25 3.69 -14.22
C MET A 11 -10.10 2.49 -15.14
N THR A 12 -9.73 1.33 -14.60
CA THR A 12 -9.80 0.05 -15.29
C THR A 12 -10.92 -0.77 -14.68
N VAL A 13 -11.72 -1.44 -15.51
CA VAL A 13 -12.89 -2.22 -15.07
C VAL A 13 -12.85 -3.61 -15.69
N TYR A 14 -13.00 -4.61 -14.84
CA TYR A 14 -13.33 -5.98 -15.24
C TYR A 14 -14.35 -6.54 -14.26
N ASN A 15 -15.60 -6.72 -14.71
CA ASN A 15 -16.71 -7.18 -13.89
C ASN A 15 -16.87 -6.36 -12.59
N GLY A 16 -17.07 -5.04 -12.74
CA GLY A 16 -17.07 -4.06 -11.65
C GLY A 16 -18.22 -4.22 -10.65
N GLY A 17 -19.29 -4.91 -11.03
CA GLY A 17 -20.37 -5.31 -10.13
C GLY A 17 -21.09 -4.14 -9.45
N GLU A 18 -21.46 -4.36 -8.19
CA GLU A 18 -22.34 -3.45 -7.42
C GLU A 18 -21.71 -2.10 -7.04
N TYR A 19 -20.38 -2.03 -6.88
CA TYR A 19 -19.69 -0.81 -6.44
C TYR A 19 -19.41 0.18 -7.55
N LEU A 20 -19.37 -0.29 -8.82
CA LEU A 20 -19.02 0.52 -9.99
C LEU A 20 -19.86 1.80 -10.12
N LYS A 21 -21.17 1.69 -9.88
CA LYS A 21 -22.07 2.84 -9.96
C LYS A 21 -21.72 3.95 -8.97
N GLU A 22 -21.35 3.59 -7.74
CA GLU A 22 -20.94 4.52 -6.69
C GLU A 22 -19.58 5.15 -7.03
N SER A 23 -18.62 4.35 -7.49
CA SER A 23 -17.31 4.81 -7.90
C SER A 23 -17.40 5.83 -9.06
N VAL A 24 -18.11 5.50 -10.15
CA VAL A 24 -18.30 6.42 -11.29
C VAL A 24 -18.97 7.72 -10.83
N ARG A 25 -20.03 7.64 -10.01
CA ARG A 25 -20.71 8.82 -9.47
C ARG A 25 -19.75 9.71 -8.68
N SER A 26 -18.86 9.15 -7.88
CA SER A 26 -17.90 9.90 -7.07
C SER A 26 -16.92 10.72 -7.93
N VAL A 27 -16.55 10.19 -9.10
CA VAL A 27 -15.67 10.87 -10.05
C VAL A 27 -16.41 12.00 -10.80
N ILE A 28 -17.59 11.75 -11.35
CA ILE A 28 -18.31 12.78 -12.10
C ILE A 28 -18.80 13.94 -11.23
N SER A 29 -18.90 13.72 -9.91
CA SER A 29 -19.32 14.72 -8.91
C SER A 29 -18.19 15.58 -8.37
N GLN A 30 -16.96 15.48 -8.90
CA GLN A 30 -15.83 16.29 -8.46
C GLN A 30 -16.08 17.79 -8.65
N THR A 31 -15.59 18.64 -7.70
CA THR A 31 -15.64 20.10 -7.80
C THR A 31 -14.80 20.63 -8.95
N PHE A 32 -13.64 20.03 -9.17
CA PHE A 32 -12.79 20.29 -10.33
C PHE A 32 -13.46 19.81 -11.62
N ARG A 33 -13.48 20.64 -12.68
CA ARG A 33 -14.24 20.35 -13.90
C ARG A 33 -13.38 20.09 -15.15
N ASP A 34 -12.14 20.54 -15.18
CA ASP A 34 -11.22 20.40 -16.33
C ASP A 34 -10.59 19.00 -16.37
N PHE A 35 -11.43 17.97 -16.52
CA PHE A 35 -10.99 16.58 -16.65
C PHE A 35 -11.82 15.78 -17.65
N GLU A 36 -11.20 14.74 -18.21
CA GLU A 36 -11.88 13.62 -18.86
C GLU A 36 -11.85 12.41 -17.92
N PHE A 37 -12.85 11.54 -18.07
CA PHE A 37 -12.92 10.28 -17.32
C PHE A 37 -12.76 9.10 -18.28
N LEU A 38 -11.54 8.61 -18.42
CA LEU A 38 -11.21 7.47 -19.26
C LEU A 38 -11.39 6.17 -18.47
N ILE A 39 -12.33 5.36 -18.93
CA ILE A 39 -12.61 4.04 -18.37
C ILE A 39 -12.16 2.99 -19.38
N VAL A 40 -11.16 2.18 -19.02
CA VAL A 40 -10.70 1.05 -19.80
C VAL A 40 -11.42 -0.21 -19.33
N ASN A 41 -12.38 -0.66 -20.13
CA ASN A 41 -13.08 -1.92 -19.90
C ASN A 41 -12.23 -3.08 -20.39
N ASP A 42 -11.79 -3.94 -19.48
CA ASP A 42 -10.93 -5.09 -19.75
C ASP A 42 -11.75 -6.33 -20.14
N CYS A 43 -12.67 -6.17 -21.09
CA CYS A 43 -13.54 -7.23 -21.59
C CYS A 43 -14.50 -7.79 -20.52
N SER A 44 -15.21 -6.90 -19.81
CA SER A 44 -16.24 -7.31 -18.81
C SER A 44 -17.36 -8.12 -19.46
N THR A 45 -17.85 -9.11 -18.73
CA THR A 45 -18.95 -10.00 -19.12
C THR A 45 -20.25 -9.75 -18.36
N ASP A 46 -20.21 -8.84 -17.36
CA ASP A 46 -21.36 -8.38 -16.58
C ASP A 46 -21.95 -7.09 -17.15
N ASP A 47 -22.87 -6.45 -16.43
CA ASP A 47 -23.50 -5.19 -16.82
C ASP A 47 -22.63 -3.93 -16.60
N SER A 48 -21.31 -4.06 -16.44
CA SER A 48 -20.41 -2.93 -16.18
C SER A 48 -20.50 -1.85 -17.25
N VAL A 49 -20.45 -2.22 -18.54
CA VAL A 49 -20.53 -1.25 -19.65
C VAL A 49 -21.86 -0.53 -19.64
N LYS A 50 -22.98 -1.23 -19.50
CA LYS A 50 -24.32 -0.63 -19.40
C LYS A 50 -24.43 0.32 -18.20
N THR A 51 -23.83 -0.06 -17.07
CA THR A 51 -23.79 0.79 -15.88
C THR A 51 -23.06 2.10 -16.14
N ILE A 52 -21.89 2.06 -16.81
CA ILE A 52 -21.12 3.24 -17.16
C ILE A 52 -21.91 4.15 -18.13
N GLU A 53 -22.46 3.57 -19.20
CA GLU A 53 -23.24 4.29 -20.23
C GLU A 53 -24.49 4.96 -19.65
N SER A 54 -25.05 4.44 -18.57
CA SER A 54 -26.23 5.01 -17.91
C SER A 54 -26.02 6.41 -17.31
N PHE A 55 -24.78 6.87 -17.14
CA PHE A 55 -24.49 8.18 -16.55
C PHE A 55 -24.66 9.36 -17.50
N ASN A 56 -24.65 9.14 -18.81
CA ASN A 56 -24.85 10.18 -19.83
C ASN A 56 -24.04 11.49 -19.56
N ASP A 57 -22.75 11.35 -19.18
CA ASP A 57 -21.83 12.44 -18.91
C ASP A 57 -20.78 12.50 -20.03
N GLU A 58 -20.68 13.65 -20.72
CA GLU A 58 -19.80 13.83 -21.91
C GLU A 58 -18.30 13.69 -21.59
N ARG A 59 -17.91 13.76 -20.32
CA ARG A 59 -16.53 13.57 -19.88
C ARG A 59 -16.13 12.10 -19.85
N ILE A 60 -17.08 11.17 -19.84
CA ILE A 60 -16.82 9.73 -19.81
C ILE A 60 -16.42 9.27 -21.21
N ILE A 61 -15.26 8.63 -21.27
CA ILE A 61 -14.72 7.99 -22.48
C ILE A 61 -14.48 6.51 -22.14
N VAL A 62 -15.15 5.61 -22.84
CA VAL A 62 -14.99 4.16 -22.65
C VAL A 62 -14.10 3.61 -23.76
N HIS A 63 -13.02 2.92 -23.36
CA HIS A 63 -12.21 2.12 -24.24
C HIS A 63 -12.41 0.64 -23.89
N ASN A 64 -12.80 -0.18 -24.88
CA ASN A 64 -13.00 -1.60 -24.69
C ASN A 64 -11.77 -2.36 -25.22
N ASN A 65 -11.09 -3.14 -24.35
CA ASN A 65 -10.09 -4.09 -24.79
C ASN A 65 -10.74 -5.25 -25.54
N GLU A 66 -10.06 -5.79 -26.53
CA GLU A 66 -10.54 -6.93 -27.32
C GLU A 66 -10.64 -8.23 -26.50
N ASN A 67 -9.79 -8.36 -25.49
CA ASN A 67 -9.76 -9.49 -24.57
C ASN A 67 -9.32 -9.03 -23.17
N ASN A 68 -9.53 -9.86 -22.16
CA ASN A 68 -9.05 -9.58 -20.79
C ASN A 68 -7.52 -9.70 -20.75
N MET A 69 -6.85 -8.57 -20.59
CA MET A 69 -5.38 -8.46 -20.53
C MET A 69 -4.85 -8.36 -19.10
N GLY A 70 -5.73 -8.13 -18.13
CA GLY A 70 -5.42 -7.85 -16.73
C GLY A 70 -5.15 -6.36 -16.43
N GLN A 71 -5.30 -6.00 -15.17
CA GLN A 71 -5.30 -4.60 -14.70
C GLN A 71 -4.05 -3.83 -15.15
N THR A 72 -2.86 -4.41 -15.02
CA THR A 72 -1.59 -3.73 -15.33
C THR A 72 -1.50 -3.29 -16.79
N LYS A 73 -1.86 -4.19 -17.71
CA LYS A 73 -1.86 -3.86 -19.14
C LYS A 73 -2.94 -2.84 -19.47
N SER A 74 -4.13 -2.97 -18.90
CA SER A 74 -5.24 -2.03 -19.08
C SER A 74 -4.90 -0.63 -18.55
N LEU A 75 -4.14 -0.52 -17.45
CA LEU A 75 -3.59 0.75 -16.97
C LEU A 75 -2.61 1.36 -17.97
N ASN A 76 -1.72 0.56 -18.58
CA ASN A 76 -0.79 1.04 -19.61
C ASN A 76 -1.52 1.48 -20.89
N VAL A 77 -2.59 0.79 -21.28
CA VAL A 77 -3.47 1.25 -22.38
C VAL A 77 -4.06 2.61 -22.03
N GLY A 78 -4.63 2.74 -20.84
CA GLY A 78 -5.20 4.00 -20.36
C GLY A 78 -4.18 5.14 -20.32
N LEU A 79 -2.95 4.90 -19.84
CA LEU A 79 -1.89 5.91 -19.83
C LEU A 79 -1.55 6.43 -21.25
N LYS A 80 -1.56 5.54 -22.24
CA LYS A 80 -1.31 5.91 -23.66
C LYS A 80 -2.46 6.75 -24.24
N LEU A 81 -3.71 6.41 -23.90
CA LEU A 81 -4.91 7.07 -24.40
C LEU A 81 -5.23 8.37 -23.67
N ALA A 82 -4.81 8.52 -22.41
CA ALA A 82 -5.04 9.70 -21.59
C ALA A 82 -4.55 10.97 -22.29
N ARG A 83 -5.40 12.01 -22.36
CA ARG A 83 -5.07 13.31 -22.98
C ARG A 83 -4.61 14.34 -21.96
N GLY A 84 -4.92 14.13 -20.68
CA GLY A 84 -4.55 15.02 -19.58
C GLY A 84 -3.03 15.09 -19.35
N LYS A 85 -2.57 16.26 -18.91
CA LYS A 85 -1.20 16.43 -18.39
C LYS A 85 -0.97 15.53 -17.18
N TYR A 86 -1.96 15.42 -16.33
CA TYR A 86 -1.95 14.57 -15.15
C TYR A 86 -2.93 13.41 -15.30
N VAL A 87 -2.63 12.28 -14.63
CA VAL A 87 -3.51 11.12 -14.57
C VAL A 87 -3.86 10.84 -13.13
N ALA A 88 -5.15 10.98 -12.78
CA ALA A 88 -5.68 10.57 -11.48
C ALA A 88 -6.15 9.12 -11.58
N ARG A 89 -5.74 8.28 -10.64
CA ARG A 89 -6.09 6.86 -10.65
C ARG A 89 -7.27 6.58 -9.74
N MET A 90 -8.26 5.81 -10.22
CA MET A 90 -9.44 5.38 -9.44
C MET A 90 -9.75 3.91 -9.71
N ASP A 91 -10.06 3.14 -8.64
CA ASP A 91 -10.57 1.77 -8.75
C ASP A 91 -12.10 1.75 -8.94
N ALA A 92 -12.60 0.69 -9.55
CA ALA A 92 -14.02 0.51 -9.83
C ALA A 92 -14.88 0.22 -8.56
N ASP A 93 -14.26 -0.01 -7.42
CA ASP A 93 -14.86 -0.33 -6.13
C ASP A 93 -14.60 0.73 -5.03
N ASP A 94 -13.83 1.78 -5.35
CA ASP A 94 -13.45 2.85 -4.44
C ASP A 94 -14.23 4.15 -4.69
N MET A 95 -14.06 5.16 -3.83
CA MET A 95 -14.75 6.44 -3.96
C MET A 95 -13.80 7.62 -3.77
N ALA A 96 -13.94 8.64 -4.61
CA ALA A 96 -13.29 9.94 -4.45
C ALA A 96 -14.18 10.90 -3.66
N PHE A 97 -13.60 11.67 -2.73
CA PHE A 97 -14.32 12.78 -2.10
C PHE A 97 -14.37 14.01 -3.04
N PRO A 98 -15.35 14.90 -2.90
CA PRO A 98 -15.63 15.94 -3.90
C PRO A 98 -14.47 16.84 -4.30
N MET A 99 -13.50 17.09 -3.41
CA MET A 99 -12.35 17.98 -3.64
C MET A 99 -11.06 17.23 -4.01
N TRP A 100 -11.12 15.92 -4.28
CA TRP A 100 -9.94 15.11 -4.55
C TRP A 100 -9.06 15.66 -5.69
N LEU A 101 -9.65 15.89 -6.87
CA LEU A 101 -8.91 16.44 -8.02
C LEU A 101 -8.45 17.88 -7.80
N GLU A 102 -9.28 18.71 -7.18
CA GLU A 102 -8.97 20.11 -6.91
C GLU A 102 -7.74 20.26 -6.02
N ILE A 103 -7.74 19.56 -4.88
CA ILE A 103 -6.63 19.61 -3.92
C ILE A 103 -5.35 19.04 -4.54
N LEU A 104 -5.39 17.89 -5.19
CA LEU A 104 -4.20 17.29 -5.79
C LEU A 104 -3.63 18.12 -6.94
N THR A 105 -4.47 18.76 -7.76
CA THR A 105 -4.00 19.66 -8.83
C THR A 105 -3.36 20.93 -8.28
N GLU A 106 -3.86 21.46 -7.17
CA GLU A 106 -3.24 22.60 -6.48
C GLU A 106 -1.85 22.23 -5.95
N TYR A 107 -1.70 21.05 -5.35
CA TYR A 107 -0.39 20.56 -4.92
C TYR A 107 0.58 20.43 -6.10
N PHE A 108 0.15 19.93 -7.26
CA PHE A 108 1.01 19.86 -8.45
C PHE A 108 1.40 21.23 -9.01
N ARG A 109 0.61 22.27 -8.81
CA ARG A 109 1.03 23.63 -9.17
C ARG A 109 2.22 24.12 -8.33
N ASN A 110 2.24 23.72 -7.05
CA ASN A 110 3.31 24.08 -6.12
C ASN A 110 4.53 23.13 -6.21
N TYR A 111 4.34 21.91 -6.68
CA TYR A 111 5.35 20.86 -6.77
C TYR A 111 5.39 20.21 -8.16
N PRO A 112 5.68 20.98 -9.24
CA PRO A 112 5.53 20.49 -10.63
C PRO A 112 6.55 19.42 -11.05
N ASP A 113 7.65 19.26 -10.31
CA ASP A 113 8.73 18.29 -10.55
C ASP A 113 8.50 16.92 -9.87
N TYR A 114 7.39 16.76 -9.15
CA TYR A 114 7.04 15.47 -8.55
C TYR A 114 6.43 14.52 -9.60
N ALA A 115 6.73 13.23 -9.48
CA ALA A 115 6.17 12.20 -10.36
C ALA A 115 4.75 11.81 -9.94
N ALA A 116 4.49 11.79 -8.64
CA ALA A 116 3.18 11.47 -8.09
C ALA A 116 2.93 12.22 -6.78
N ILE A 117 1.68 12.61 -6.56
CA ILE A 117 1.17 13.16 -5.31
C ILE A 117 -0.05 12.34 -4.91
N GLY A 118 0.00 11.73 -3.72
CA GLY A 118 -1.08 10.91 -3.14
C GLY A 118 -1.66 11.54 -1.89
N SER A 119 -2.78 10.98 -1.42
CA SER A 119 -3.44 11.42 -0.21
C SER A 119 -3.64 10.29 0.81
N ALA A 120 -4.04 10.65 2.02
CA ALA A 120 -4.59 9.68 2.96
C ALA A 120 -5.94 9.15 2.47
N ALA A 121 -6.32 7.98 2.97
CA ALA A 121 -7.58 7.32 2.62
C ALA A 121 -8.35 6.89 3.88
N ILE A 122 -9.68 6.83 3.78
CA ILE A 122 -10.50 6.07 4.73
C ILE A 122 -10.65 4.66 4.19
N VAL A 123 -10.34 3.66 5.00
CA VAL A 123 -10.66 2.27 4.70
C VAL A 123 -12.10 1.99 5.09
N ILE A 124 -12.90 1.47 4.17
CA ILE A 124 -14.29 1.08 4.39
C ILE A 124 -14.48 -0.42 4.11
N ASP A 125 -15.51 -1.02 4.70
CA ASP A 125 -15.90 -2.39 4.37
C ASP A 125 -16.87 -2.44 3.17
N GLU A 126 -17.30 -3.65 2.82
CA GLU A 126 -18.27 -3.93 1.75
C GLU A 126 -19.57 -3.12 1.84
N ASN A 127 -20.00 -2.75 3.06
CA ASN A 127 -21.21 -1.97 3.33
C ASN A 127 -20.94 -0.45 3.44
N GLY A 128 -19.71 0.01 3.11
CA GLY A 128 -19.33 1.41 3.23
C GLY A 128 -19.04 1.89 4.66
N LYS A 129 -18.99 0.98 5.65
CA LYS A 129 -18.72 1.35 7.04
C LYS A 129 -17.22 1.59 7.23
N LYS A 130 -16.87 2.74 7.78
CA LYS A 130 -15.50 3.11 8.12
C LYS A 130 -14.87 2.10 9.07
N LYS A 131 -13.68 1.62 8.73
CA LYS A 131 -12.81 0.75 9.54
C LYS A 131 -11.67 1.54 10.18
N GLU A 132 -10.86 2.19 9.36
CA GLU A 132 -9.68 2.92 9.81
C GLU A 132 -9.31 4.06 8.85
N ILE A 133 -8.31 4.85 9.22
CA ILE A 133 -7.70 5.85 8.33
C ILE A 133 -6.31 5.34 7.96
N CYS A 134 -6.08 5.17 6.66
CA CYS A 134 -4.77 4.84 6.10
C CYS A 134 -4.01 6.13 5.83
N ARG A 135 -2.96 6.40 6.63
CA ARG A 135 -1.98 7.46 6.38
C ARG A 135 -0.65 6.86 6.01
N LEU A 136 -0.08 7.35 4.93
CA LEU A 136 1.22 6.91 4.45
C LEU A 136 2.28 8.00 4.69
N PRO A 137 3.58 7.65 4.68
CA PRO A 137 4.65 8.60 4.94
C PRO A 137 4.58 9.82 4.04
N ALA A 138 4.74 11.03 4.62
CA ALA A 138 4.72 12.29 3.88
C ALA A 138 6.13 12.78 3.51
N SER A 139 7.14 12.52 4.35
CA SER A 139 8.50 12.97 4.08
C SER A 139 9.20 12.08 3.03
N SER A 140 10.03 12.71 2.19
CA SER A 140 10.79 11.99 1.15
C SER A 140 11.65 10.85 1.73
N HIS A 141 12.23 11.04 2.91
CA HIS A 141 13.05 10.02 3.56
C HIS A 141 12.20 8.81 3.98
N GLU A 142 11.06 9.03 4.60
CA GLU A 142 10.16 7.95 5.01
C GLU A 142 9.60 7.20 3.81
N ILE A 143 9.29 7.91 2.72
CA ILE A 143 8.86 7.31 1.44
C ILE A 143 9.97 6.40 0.89
N ILE A 144 11.22 6.90 0.84
CA ILE A 144 12.37 6.12 0.37
C ILE A 144 12.61 4.89 1.25
N PHE A 145 12.52 5.02 2.57
CA PHE A 145 12.68 3.87 3.45
C PHE A 145 11.57 2.83 3.27
N ARG A 146 10.35 3.28 3.07
CA ARG A 146 9.20 2.39 2.97
C ARG A 146 9.24 1.47 1.76
N ILE A 147 9.83 1.88 0.63
CA ILE A 147 9.91 1.01 -0.55
C ILE A 147 10.73 -0.27 -0.35
N PHE A 148 11.45 -0.40 0.73
CA PHE A 148 12.21 -1.62 1.05
C PHE A 148 11.39 -2.69 1.76
N PHE A 149 10.10 -2.43 2.07
CA PHE A 149 9.24 -3.40 2.74
C PHE A 149 7.74 -3.23 2.44
N ALA A 150 7.30 -2.09 1.89
CA ALA A 150 5.88 -1.84 1.60
C ALA A 150 5.68 -0.72 0.56
N PRO A 151 4.54 -0.69 -0.14
CA PRO A 151 4.20 0.43 -1.01
C PRO A 151 4.09 1.73 -0.20
N PRO A 152 4.69 2.82 -0.71
CA PRO A 152 4.70 4.10 -0.01
C PRO A 152 3.48 4.98 -0.28
N MET A 153 2.65 4.64 -1.26
CA MET A 153 1.47 5.39 -1.69
C MET A 153 0.26 4.49 -1.84
N ASN A 154 -0.94 5.03 -1.61
CA ASN A 154 -2.20 4.37 -1.96
C ASN A 154 -2.49 4.59 -3.44
N HIS A 155 -2.60 3.53 -4.21
CA HIS A 155 -2.78 3.62 -5.66
C HIS A 155 -4.04 4.40 -6.05
N VAL A 156 -5.14 4.22 -5.33
CA VAL A 156 -6.44 4.88 -5.58
C VAL A 156 -6.42 6.38 -5.27
N SER A 157 -5.43 6.89 -4.52
CA SER A 157 -5.44 8.27 -4.04
C SER A 157 -4.54 9.22 -4.83
N VAL A 158 -3.91 8.75 -5.92
CA VAL A 158 -2.80 9.48 -6.55
C VAL A 158 -3.22 10.30 -7.77
N LEU A 159 -2.53 11.42 -7.93
CA LEU A 159 -2.41 12.15 -9.19
C LEU A 159 -0.97 11.96 -9.70
N LEU A 160 -0.81 11.60 -10.96
CA LEU A 160 0.45 11.24 -11.62
C LEU A 160 0.84 12.31 -12.65
N ASN A 161 2.11 12.66 -12.72
CA ASN A 161 2.64 13.41 -13.86
C ASN A 161 2.80 12.44 -15.03
N LYS A 162 1.90 12.52 -16.02
CA LYS A 162 1.85 11.56 -17.13
C LYS A 162 3.18 11.48 -17.89
N GLU A 163 3.81 12.60 -18.17
CA GLU A 163 5.07 12.64 -18.91
C GLU A 163 6.16 11.86 -18.18
N ILE A 164 6.31 12.09 -16.87
CA ILE A 164 7.28 11.37 -16.04
C ILE A 164 6.97 9.88 -16.00
N ILE A 165 5.69 9.50 -15.79
CA ILE A 165 5.29 8.10 -15.75
C ILE A 165 5.59 7.39 -17.07
N MET A 166 5.26 8.00 -18.20
CA MET A 166 5.54 7.44 -19.53
C MET A 166 7.04 7.35 -19.81
N LYS A 167 7.82 8.37 -19.44
CA LYS A 167 9.29 8.34 -19.56
C LYS A 167 9.92 7.26 -18.69
N ASN A 168 9.32 6.94 -17.53
CA ASN A 168 9.75 5.85 -16.64
C ASN A 168 9.33 4.45 -17.15
N GLY A 169 8.59 4.35 -18.25
CA GLY A 169 8.15 3.09 -18.87
C GLY A 169 6.74 2.66 -18.51
N GLY A 170 5.99 3.44 -17.73
CA GLY A 170 4.65 3.06 -17.24
C GLY A 170 4.70 2.01 -16.14
N TYR A 171 3.67 1.16 -16.10
CA TYR A 171 3.60 0.01 -15.19
C TYR A 171 4.36 -1.19 -15.78
N ASP A 172 5.18 -1.87 -14.96
CA ASP A 172 5.85 -3.12 -15.37
C ASP A 172 4.84 -4.26 -15.50
N GLU A 173 4.62 -4.76 -16.73
CA GLU A 173 3.60 -5.76 -17.03
C GLU A 173 3.92 -7.17 -16.49
N ASN A 174 5.11 -7.37 -15.94
CA ASN A 174 5.45 -8.59 -15.20
C ASN A 174 4.78 -8.64 -13.82
N PHE A 175 4.42 -7.46 -13.25
CA PHE A 175 3.70 -7.32 -11.99
C PHE A 175 2.19 -7.23 -12.24
N LYS A 176 1.44 -8.21 -11.74
CA LYS A 176 -0.02 -8.31 -11.95
C LYS A 176 -0.84 -7.95 -10.73
N ILE A 177 -0.23 -8.05 -9.54
CA ILE A 177 -0.88 -7.86 -8.23
C ILE A 177 -0.31 -6.63 -7.53
N THR A 178 1.00 -6.40 -7.63
CA THR A 178 1.71 -5.34 -6.91
C THR A 178 2.37 -4.33 -7.85
N GLN A 179 1.73 -4.09 -9.01
CA GLN A 179 2.19 -3.19 -10.06
C GLN A 179 2.40 -1.75 -9.58
N ASP A 180 1.60 -1.31 -8.62
CA ASP A 180 1.73 0.00 -8.00
C ASP A 180 3.00 0.09 -7.15
N TYR A 181 3.30 -0.94 -6.35
CA TYR A 181 4.51 -0.97 -5.53
C TYR A 181 5.77 -0.90 -6.38
N GLU A 182 5.81 -1.64 -7.50
CA GLU A 182 6.93 -1.58 -8.43
C GLU A 182 7.01 -0.21 -9.12
N LEU A 183 5.89 0.40 -9.50
CA LEU A 183 5.86 1.74 -10.10
C LEU A 183 6.50 2.78 -9.15
N TRP A 184 6.05 2.82 -7.90
CA TRP A 184 6.61 3.76 -6.91
C TRP A 184 8.10 3.53 -6.67
N SER A 185 8.48 2.26 -6.58
CA SER A 185 9.86 1.85 -6.39
C SER A 185 10.74 2.24 -7.58
N SER A 186 10.30 1.99 -8.81
CA SER A 186 11.05 2.34 -10.01
C SER A 186 11.24 3.84 -10.16
N LEU A 187 10.21 4.64 -9.86
CA LEU A 187 10.30 6.10 -9.86
C LEU A 187 11.36 6.58 -8.87
N ILE A 188 11.38 6.04 -7.66
CA ILE A 188 12.38 6.42 -6.64
C ILE A 188 13.78 5.96 -7.05
N ARG A 189 13.95 4.74 -7.59
CA ARG A 189 15.24 4.25 -8.11
C ARG A 189 15.79 5.15 -9.22
N ASN A 190 14.92 5.73 -10.03
CA ASN A 190 15.27 6.64 -11.12
C ASN A 190 15.34 8.10 -10.68
N GLY A 191 15.30 8.38 -9.37
CA GLY A 191 15.53 9.72 -8.80
C GLY A 191 14.33 10.66 -8.82
N TYR A 192 13.14 10.18 -9.20
CA TYR A 192 11.92 10.98 -9.15
C TYR A 192 11.39 11.12 -7.72
N LYS A 193 10.68 12.23 -7.48
CA LYS A 193 10.11 12.57 -6.16
C LYS A 193 8.64 12.16 -6.09
N LEU A 194 8.25 11.66 -4.92
CA LEU A 194 6.87 11.33 -4.55
C LEU A 194 6.48 12.11 -3.30
N LEU A 195 5.19 12.43 -3.16
CA LEU A 195 4.64 13.15 -2.02
C LEU A 195 3.31 12.51 -1.58
N ASN A 196 3.10 12.33 -0.28
CA ASN A 196 1.77 12.09 0.27
C ASN A 196 1.34 13.29 1.11
N ILE A 197 0.10 13.74 0.89
CA ILE A 197 -0.50 14.80 1.68
C ILE A 197 -1.38 14.19 2.79
N PRO A 198 -1.57 14.91 3.91
CA PRO A 198 -2.33 14.37 5.05
C PRO A 198 -3.85 14.36 4.84
N ASP A 199 -4.33 15.06 3.82
CA ASP A 199 -5.74 15.18 3.49
C ASP A 199 -6.33 13.82 3.14
N ILE A 200 -7.55 13.55 3.64
CA ILE A 200 -8.28 12.32 3.36
C ILE A 200 -9.19 12.59 2.16
N LEU A 201 -8.80 12.11 0.98
CA LEU A 201 -9.47 12.46 -0.27
C LEU A 201 -10.17 11.29 -0.96
N VAL A 202 -9.99 10.07 -0.46
CA VAL A 202 -10.62 8.87 -1.01
C VAL A 202 -11.10 7.92 0.09
N ALA A 203 -12.10 7.10 -0.25
CA ALA A 203 -12.49 5.94 0.53
C ALA A 203 -12.07 4.66 -0.23
N TYR A 204 -11.19 3.87 0.38
CA TYR A 204 -10.69 2.61 -0.11
C TYR A 204 -11.52 1.46 0.44
N ARG A 205 -12.14 0.67 -0.44
CA ARG A 205 -13.04 -0.42 -0.06
C ARG A 205 -12.30 -1.75 0.05
N ILE A 206 -12.57 -2.48 1.13
CA ILE A 206 -12.07 -3.84 1.32
C ILE A 206 -13.25 -4.80 1.29
N HIS A 207 -13.22 -5.75 0.36
CA HIS A 207 -14.19 -6.84 0.25
C HIS A 207 -13.50 -8.13 -0.21
N SER A 208 -14.21 -9.25 -0.20
CA SER A 208 -13.64 -10.59 -0.48
C SER A 208 -13.07 -10.75 -1.90
N ARG A 209 -13.50 -9.90 -2.85
CA ARG A 209 -13.04 -9.90 -4.24
C ARG A 209 -11.90 -8.90 -4.51
N SER A 210 -11.52 -8.09 -3.52
CA SER A 210 -10.43 -7.11 -3.69
C SER A 210 -9.10 -7.81 -3.96
N ILE A 211 -8.32 -7.26 -4.90
CA ILE A 211 -6.98 -7.77 -5.24
C ILE A 211 -6.07 -7.79 -4.01
N GLY A 212 -6.21 -6.83 -3.09
CA GLY A 212 -5.50 -6.82 -1.81
C GLY A 212 -5.71 -8.07 -0.95
N PHE A 213 -6.85 -8.75 -1.10
CA PHE A 213 -7.07 -10.08 -0.50
C PHE A 213 -6.24 -11.16 -1.18
N MET A 214 -5.98 -11.01 -2.49
CA MET A 214 -5.14 -11.91 -3.27
C MET A 214 -3.65 -11.61 -3.10
N GLU A 215 -3.27 -10.42 -2.64
CA GLU A 215 -1.88 -10.09 -2.29
C GLU A 215 -1.30 -10.97 -1.18
N ALA A 216 -2.15 -11.57 -0.35
CA ALA A 216 -1.75 -12.56 0.65
C ALA A 216 -1.38 -13.93 0.04
N ASN A 217 -1.58 -14.12 -1.27
CA ASN A 217 -1.21 -15.35 -1.95
C ASN A 217 0.29 -15.39 -2.31
N ARG A 218 0.77 -16.57 -2.71
CA ARG A 218 2.17 -16.81 -3.06
C ARG A 218 2.70 -15.84 -4.12
N LYS A 219 1.90 -15.54 -5.13
CA LYS A 219 2.29 -14.65 -6.22
C LYS A 219 2.50 -13.21 -5.76
N GLY A 220 1.61 -12.68 -4.92
CA GLY A 220 1.77 -11.35 -4.33
C GLY A 220 3.02 -11.25 -3.46
N LEU A 221 3.37 -12.34 -2.75
CA LEU A 221 4.61 -12.42 -1.98
C LEU A 221 5.84 -12.39 -2.91
N GLU A 222 5.83 -13.18 -4.00
CA GLU A 222 6.91 -13.23 -4.98
C GLU A 222 7.13 -11.85 -5.66
N GLU A 223 6.07 -11.20 -6.13
CA GLU A 223 6.16 -9.87 -6.74
C GLU A 223 6.71 -8.80 -5.78
N LYS A 224 6.23 -8.77 -4.53
CA LYS A 224 6.77 -7.85 -3.49
C LYS A 224 8.25 -8.12 -3.23
N SER A 225 8.64 -9.38 -3.14
CA SER A 225 10.02 -9.77 -2.92
C SER A 225 10.92 -9.36 -4.07
N GLU A 226 10.45 -9.49 -5.30
CA GLU A 226 11.17 -9.01 -6.49
C GLU A 226 11.38 -7.48 -6.44
N THR A 227 10.36 -6.72 -6.05
CA THR A 227 10.49 -5.26 -5.86
C THR A 227 11.53 -4.93 -4.77
N ILE A 228 11.49 -5.63 -3.64
CA ILE A 228 12.46 -5.45 -2.54
C ILE A 228 13.88 -5.76 -3.04
N LEU A 229 14.06 -6.89 -3.74
CA LEU A 229 15.35 -7.29 -4.33
C LEU A 229 15.90 -6.20 -5.26
N ARG A 230 15.08 -5.70 -6.18
CA ARG A 230 15.45 -4.61 -7.11
C ARG A 230 15.85 -3.34 -6.35
N ASN A 231 15.08 -2.97 -5.33
CA ASN A 231 15.36 -1.78 -4.52
C ASN A 231 16.70 -1.90 -3.78
N VAL A 232 16.94 -3.01 -3.07
CA VAL A 232 18.20 -3.23 -2.36
C VAL A 232 19.38 -3.22 -3.33
N ASN A 233 19.27 -3.97 -4.42
CA ASN A 233 20.35 -4.12 -5.39
C ASN A 233 20.68 -2.81 -6.15
N ALA A 234 19.72 -1.91 -6.35
CA ALA A 234 19.93 -0.65 -7.02
C ALA A 234 20.34 0.51 -6.08
N MET A 235 19.90 0.47 -4.82
CA MET A 235 19.99 1.63 -3.95
C MET A 235 20.95 1.48 -2.77
N THR A 236 21.46 0.27 -2.50
CA THR A 236 22.41 0.01 -1.41
C THR A 236 23.77 -0.45 -1.95
N ASN A 237 24.76 -0.50 -1.05
CA ASN A 237 26.13 -0.95 -1.38
C ASN A 237 26.32 -2.47 -1.23
N PHE A 238 25.26 -3.22 -0.93
CA PHE A 238 25.30 -4.68 -0.84
C PHE A 238 24.19 -5.30 -1.67
N LYS A 239 24.29 -6.62 -1.85
CA LYS A 239 23.32 -7.40 -2.60
C LYS A 239 22.63 -8.39 -1.67
N ILE A 240 21.41 -8.73 -2.00
CA ILE A 240 20.66 -9.83 -1.36
C ILE A 240 20.23 -10.83 -2.41
N THR A 241 19.94 -12.05 -1.99
CA THR A 241 19.33 -13.07 -2.84
C THR A 241 17.80 -12.88 -2.87
N PHE A 242 17.14 -13.61 -3.76
CA PHE A 242 15.68 -13.59 -3.82
C PHE A 242 15.06 -14.22 -2.57
N GLU A 243 15.67 -15.26 -2.01
CA GLU A 243 15.26 -15.89 -0.75
C GLU A 243 15.33 -14.90 0.42
N GLU A 244 16.42 -14.13 0.52
CA GLU A 244 16.55 -13.07 1.54
C GLU A 244 15.49 -11.97 1.35
N ALA A 245 15.13 -11.63 0.11
CA ALA A 245 14.05 -10.69 -0.16
C ALA A 245 12.68 -11.26 0.25
N ILE A 246 12.43 -12.55 0.06
CA ILE A 246 11.24 -13.25 0.57
C ILE A 246 11.20 -13.19 2.11
N GLU A 247 12.32 -13.44 2.79
CA GLU A 247 12.38 -13.35 4.25
C GLU A 247 12.05 -11.93 4.74
N ILE A 248 12.62 -10.89 4.11
CA ILE A 248 12.31 -9.48 4.42
C ILE A 248 10.80 -9.21 4.17
N CYS A 249 10.24 -9.65 3.07
CA CYS A 249 8.82 -9.49 2.78
C CYS A 249 7.95 -10.18 3.85
N LYS A 250 8.26 -11.43 4.20
CA LYS A 250 7.56 -12.18 5.25
C LYS A 250 7.66 -11.50 6.61
N LEU A 251 8.79 -10.86 6.92
CA LEU A 251 8.97 -10.12 8.19
C LEU A 251 7.83 -9.10 8.42
N PHE A 252 7.35 -8.43 7.37
CA PHE A 252 6.31 -7.40 7.48
C PHE A 252 4.89 -7.92 7.21
N TYR A 253 4.73 -8.91 6.34
CA TYR A 253 3.42 -9.40 5.90
C TYR A 253 3.03 -10.74 6.52
N HIS A 254 3.97 -11.68 6.67
CA HIS A 254 3.76 -13.07 7.05
C HIS A 254 4.66 -13.51 8.21
N THR A 255 4.91 -12.65 9.18
CA THR A 255 5.84 -12.89 10.31
C THR A 255 5.69 -14.26 10.98
N PRO A 256 4.46 -14.79 11.23
CA PRO A 256 4.31 -16.10 11.86
C PRO A 256 4.79 -17.29 11.03
N GLU A 257 5.00 -17.12 9.72
CA GLU A 257 5.49 -18.16 8.82
C GLU A 257 7.02 -18.28 8.81
N LEU A 258 7.71 -17.34 9.46
CA LEU A 258 9.18 -17.36 9.57
C LEU A 258 9.63 -18.30 10.71
N SER A 259 10.62 -19.13 10.43
CA SER A 259 11.41 -19.77 11.47
C SER A 259 12.19 -18.73 12.29
N THR A 260 12.71 -19.14 13.44
CA THR A 260 13.51 -18.24 14.28
C THR A 260 14.76 -17.72 13.57
N GLU A 261 15.37 -18.55 12.72
CA GLU A 261 16.56 -18.20 11.95
C GLU A 261 16.22 -17.23 10.82
N GLU A 262 15.21 -17.53 9.99
CA GLU A 262 14.71 -16.64 8.94
C GLU A 262 14.31 -15.27 9.49
N PHE A 263 13.64 -15.22 10.65
CA PHE A 263 13.28 -13.95 11.30
C PHE A 263 14.54 -13.11 11.65
N LYS A 264 15.57 -13.75 12.21
CA LYS A 264 16.83 -13.06 12.54
C LYS A 264 17.55 -12.57 11.30
N ASN A 265 17.61 -13.40 10.25
CA ASN A 265 18.25 -13.05 8.98
C ASN A 265 17.53 -11.85 8.33
N ALA A 266 16.19 -11.92 8.21
CA ALA A 266 15.37 -10.85 7.68
C ALA A 266 15.56 -9.54 8.46
N GLN A 267 15.60 -9.61 9.78
CA GLN A 267 15.86 -8.46 10.64
C GLN A 267 17.24 -7.86 10.41
N GLN A 268 18.29 -8.69 10.36
CA GLN A 268 19.66 -8.22 10.13
C GLN A 268 19.80 -7.56 8.76
N ASN A 269 19.23 -8.17 7.72
CA ASN A 269 19.23 -7.59 6.37
C ASN A 269 18.48 -6.27 6.33
N PHE A 270 17.30 -6.18 6.97
CA PHE A 270 16.56 -4.94 7.10
C PHE A 270 17.37 -3.82 7.81
N GLU A 271 18.06 -4.15 8.90
CA GLU A 271 18.92 -3.18 9.62
C GLU A 271 20.12 -2.75 8.79
N LYS A 272 20.72 -3.66 8.00
CA LYS A 272 21.80 -3.31 7.04
C LYS A 272 21.30 -2.35 5.96
N ILE A 273 20.11 -2.61 5.39
CA ILE A 273 19.46 -1.71 4.42
C ILE A 273 19.34 -0.31 5.04
N TYR A 274 18.82 -0.23 6.23
CA TYR A 274 18.60 1.03 6.94
C TYR A 274 19.90 1.80 7.20
N SER A 275 20.94 1.11 7.66
CA SER A 275 22.25 1.70 7.91
C SER A 275 22.87 2.28 6.63
N ASN A 276 22.72 1.57 5.52
CA ASN A 276 23.22 1.98 4.22
C ASN A 276 22.49 3.22 3.68
N LEU A 277 21.17 3.22 3.78
CA LEU A 277 20.33 4.35 3.33
C LEU A 277 20.55 5.60 4.18
N LYS A 278 20.76 5.45 5.48
CA LYS A 278 21.10 6.56 6.37
C LYS A 278 22.36 7.30 5.90
N GLU A 279 23.41 6.57 5.54
CA GLU A 279 24.64 7.17 5.02
C GLU A 279 24.41 7.84 3.67
N LYS A 280 23.78 7.14 2.73
CA LYS A 280 23.53 7.62 1.37
C LYS A 280 22.67 8.88 1.33
N PHE A 281 21.59 8.93 2.13
CA PHE A 281 20.63 10.04 2.16
C PHE A 281 20.87 11.03 3.32
N ARG A 282 21.97 10.89 4.07
CA ARG A 282 22.34 11.76 5.19
C ARG A 282 21.23 11.92 6.23
N VAL A 283 20.49 10.85 6.51
CA VAL A 283 19.40 10.85 7.49
C VAL A 283 19.99 10.96 8.91
N PRO A 284 19.47 11.87 9.77
CA PRO A 284 19.92 11.99 11.16
C PRO A 284 19.81 10.65 11.91
N LEU A 285 20.83 10.30 12.70
CA LEU A 285 20.92 9.02 13.41
C LEU A 285 19.70 8.74 14.28
N GLU A 286 19.22 9.74 15.00
CA GLU A 286 18.07 9.57 15.90
C GLU A 286 16.77 9.33 15.14
N LEU A 287 16.59 9.96 13.98
CA LEU A 287 15.44 9.71 13.11
C LEU A 287 15.48 8.29 12.54
N ALA A 288 16.65 7.84 12.06
CA ALA A 288 16.83 6.50 11.56
C ALA A 288 16.58 5.43 12.64
N LYS A 289 17.11 5.61 13.86
CA LYS A 289 16.87 4.70 14.98
C LYS A 289 15.39 4.64 15.37
N LYS A 290 14.73 5.80 15.44
CA LYS A 290 13.30 5.89 15.74
C LYS A 290 12.47 5.14 14.70
N GLU A 291 12.80 5.29 13.44
CA GLU A 291 12.10 4.65 12.35
C GLU A 291 12.28 3.12 12.36
N ILE A 292 13.51 2.62 12.50
CA ILE A 292 13.77 1.17 12.66
C ILE A 292 12.94 0.60 13.84
N LYS A 293 12.97 1.27 14.98
CA LYS A 293 12.20 0.88 16.15
C LYS A 293 10.71 0.76 15.84
N ASN A 294 10.15 1.76 15.17
CA ASN A 294 8.74 1.79 14.80
C ASN A 294 8.39 0.67 13.81
N GLN A 295 9.21 0.46 12.80
CA GLN A 295 8.97 -0.58 11.79
C GLN A 295 9.09 -1.99 12.37
N MET A 296 10.03 -2.23 13.27
CA MET A 296 10.22 -3.55 13.90
C MET A 296 9.19 -3.88 14.99
N LEU A 297 8.45 -2.88 15.48
CA LEU A 297 7.41 -3.09 16.49
C LEU A 297 6.36 -4.12 16.06
N LYS A 298 5.81 -3.94 14.85
CA LYS A 298 4.73 -4.79 14.33
C LYS A 298 5.16 -6.25 14.11
N PRO A 299 6.31 -6.55 13.45
CA PRO A 299 6.84 -7.91 13.33
C PRO A 299 7.00 -8.62 14.68
N TYR A 300 7.66 -7.99 15.64
CA TYR A 300 7.87 -8.59 16.96
C TYR A 300 6.56 -8.85 17.72
N CYS A 301 5.61 -7.91 17.66
CA CYS A 301 4.29 -8.12 18.27
C CYS A 301 3.50 -9.24 17.60
N LYS A 302 3.55 -9.36 16.26
CA LYS A 302 2.91 -10.46 15.54
C LYS A 302 3.49 -11.82 15.92
N LEU A 303 4.82 -11.93 15.95
CA LEU A 303 5.50 -13.17 16.31
C LEU A 303 5.19 -13.58 17.74
N ALA A 304 5.31 -12.65 18.70
CA ALA A 304 5.01 -12.93 20.10
C ALA A 304 3.54 -13.32 20.31
N ALA A 305 2.58 -12.66 19.61
CA ALA A 305 1.17 -13.02 19.68
C ALA A 305 0.90 -14.43 19.14
N PHE A 306 1.51 -14.80 18.01
CA PHE A 306 1.44 -16.14 17.45
C PHE A 306 2.01 -17.19 18.41
N GLU A 307 3.16 -16.93 19.02
CA GLU A 307 3.79 -17.82 20.00
C GLU A 307 2.92 -18.00 21.25
N MET A 308 2.26 -16.92 21.71
CA MET A 308 1.31 -16.99 22.84
C MET A 308 0.06 -17.80 22.49
N GLN A 309 -0.51 -17.64 21.30
CA GLN A 309 -1.68 -18.42 20.83
C GLN A 309 -1.39 -19.92 20.75
N ASN A 310 -0.16 -20.30 20.42
CA ASN A 310 0.28 -21.68 20.32
C ASN A 310 0.90 -22.24 21.62
N ASN A 311 0.59 -21.63 22.76
CA ASN A 311 1.08 -22.02 24.11
C ASN A 311 2.62 -22.00 24.26
N MET A 312 3.34 -21.30 23.36
CA MET A 312 4.80 -21.15 23.42
C MET A 312 5.21 -19.95 24.30
N ILE A 313 4.69 -19.88 25.53
CA ILE A 313 4.85 -18.69 26.40
C ILE A 313 6.30 -18.33 26.69
N LYS A 314 7.18 -19.31 26.90
CA LYS A 314 8.62 -19.06 27.12
C LYS A 314 9.25 -18.39 25.89
N LYS A 315 8.87 -18.83 24.68
CA LYS A 315 9.38 -18.30 23.42
C LYS A 315 8.86 -16.87 23.19
N ALA A 316 7.58 -16.63 23.40
CA ALA A 316 6.98 -15.28 23.33
C ALA A 316 7.67 -14.30 24.28
N ARG A 317 8.04 -14.74 25.50
CA ARG A 317 8.81 -13.94 26.46
C ARG A 317 10.19 -13.56 25.90
N ILE A 318 10.89 -14.51 25.30
CA ILE A 318 12.20 -14.25 24.67
C ILE A 318 12.06 -13.26 23.55
N THR A 319 11.09 -13.45 22.66
CA THR A 319 10.78 -12.54 21.52
C THR A 319 10.57 -11.10 21.98
N VAL A 320 9.72 -10.92 22.99
CA VAL A 320 9.42 -9.59 23.52
C VAL A 320 10.63 -8.96 24.25
N SER A 321 11.36 -9.76 25.03
CA SER A 321 12.58 -9.30 25.72
C SER A 321 13.65 -8.86 24.74
N GLU A 322 13.78 -9.56 23.61
CA GLU A 322 14.74 -9.21 22.56
C GLU A 322 14.39 -7.86 21.93
N TYR A 323 13.09 -7.60 21.62
CA TYR A 323 12.67 -6.28 21.16
C TYR A 323 13.03 -5.18 22.15
N LEU A 324 12.68 -5.34 23.42
CA LEU A 324 12.94 -4.33 24.45
C LEU A 324 14.43 -4.07 24.65
N ARG A 325 15.26 -5.11 24.61
CA ARG A 325 16.72 -5.00 24.72
C ARG A 325 17.33 -4.28 23.52
N ARG A 326 16.82 -4.56 22.30
CA ARG A 326 17.41 -4.07 21.05
C ARG A 326 16.98 -2.65 20.71
N TYR A 327 15.68 -2.36 20.89
CA TYR A 327 15.05 -1.11 20.46
C TYR A 327 14.61 -0.20 21.64
N GLY A 328 14.82 -0.64 22.87
CA GLY A 328 14.44 0.09 24.07
C GLY A 328 12.96 0.01 24.40
N PHE A 329 12.55 0.74 25.45
CA PHE A 329 11.20 0.66 25.98
C PHE A 329 10.14 1.08 24.95
N HIS A 330 9.10 0.26 24.84
CA HIS A 330 7.85 0.56 24.16
C HIS A 330 6.71 -0.10 24.93
N LEU A 331 5.63 0.64 25.18
CA LEU A 331 4.54 0.19 26.06
C LEU A 331 3.94 -1.15 25.62
N MET A 332 3.77 -1.36 24.31
CA MET A 332 3.14 -2.57 23.78
C MET A 332 3.94 -3.86 24.04
N PRO A 333 5.19 -4.02 23.61
CA PRO A 333 6.00 -5.19 23.97
C PRO A 333 6.15 -5.36 25.47
N PHE A 334 6.23 -4.26 26.24
CA PHE A 334 6.31 -4.34 27.69
C PHE A 334 5.04 -4.95 28.31
N LEU A 335 3.86 -4.56 27.85
CA LEU A 335 2.60 -5.18 28.28
C LEU A 335 2.50 -6.64 27.85
N MET A 336 2.91 -6.98 26.65
CA MET A 336 3.01 -8.36 26.20
C MET A 336 3.97 -9.18 27.10
N TYR A 337 5.12 -8.61 27.45
CA TYR A 337 6.06 -9.23 28.38
C TYR A 337 5.40 -9.54 29.73
N LEU A 338 4.69 -8.56 30.31
CA LEU A 338 3.97 -8.77 31.59
C LEU A 338 2.91 -9.88 31.48
N ILE A 339 2.17 -9.95 30.37
CA ILE A 339 1.16 -10.99 30.14
C ILE A 339 1.81 -12.38 30.14
N THR A 340 3.03 -12.55 29.64
CA THR A 340 3.73 -13.84 29.65
C THR A 340 4.07 -14.35 31.06
N PHE A 341 4.06 -13.50 32.08
CA PHE A 341 4.27 -13.87 33.49
C PHE A 341 2.98 -14.19 34.25
N SER A 342 1.83 -13.72 33.77
CA SER A 342 0.56 -13.90 34.49
C SER A 342 -0.04 -15.32 34.42
N GLY A 343 0.64 -16.22 33.73
CA GLY A 343 0.27 -17.64 33.62
C GLY A 343 -0.85 -17.93 32.61
N ALA A 344 -1.01 -19.20 32.22
CA ALA A 344 -1.93 -19.66 31.20
C ALA A 344 -3.44 -19.36 31.48
N GLY A 345 -3.80 -18.98 32.72
CA GLY A 345 -5.17 -18.62 33.10
C GLY A 345 -5.70 -17.33 32.50
N LEU A 346 -4.82 -16.37 32.21
CA LEU A 346 -5.18 -15.10 31.57
C LEU A 346 -5.28 -15.26 30.03
N SER A 347 -4.56 -16.21 29.43
CA SER A 347 -4.55 -16.42 27.99
C SER A 347 -5.91 -16.85 27.41
N LYS A 348 -6.75 -17.54 28.19
CA LYS A 348 -8.10 -17.97 27.76
C LYS A 348 -9.16 -16.88 27.86
N LYS A 349 -9.00 -15.88 28.72
CA LYS A 349 -9.97 -14.79 28.94
C LYS A 349 -9.61 -13.46 28.24
N THR A 350 -8.38 -13.29 27.79
CA THR A 350 -7.86 -12.03 27.25
C THR A 350 -7.79 -11.91 25.71
N PRO A 351 -8.08 -12.94 24.87
CA PRO A 351 -7.95 -12.82 23.43
C PRO A 351 -8.74 -11.63 22.85
N TRP A 352 -9.98 -11.43 23.33
CA TRP A 352 -10.86 -10.36 22.86
C TRP A 352 -10.38 -8.94 23.28
N ALA A 353 -10.00 -8.77 24.52
CA ALA A 353 -9.50 -7.49 25.03
C ALA A 353 -8.17 -7.11 24.38
N TYR A 354 -7.32 -8.11 24.17
CA TYR A 354 -6.04 -7.97 23.48
C TYR A 354 -6.25 -7.66 21.98
N GLU A 355 -7.16 -8.37 21.30
CA GLU A 355 -7.52 -8.10 19.91
C GLU A 355 -8.09 -6.69 19.71
N LYS A 356 -9.03 -6.29 20.56
CA LYS A 356 -9.63 -4.96 20.56
C LYS A 356 -8.58 -3.87 20.80
N TRP A 357 -7.67 -4.12 21.71
CA TRP A 357 -6.61 -3.18 22.05
C TRP A 357 -5.52 -3.13 20.95
N MET A 358 -5.14 -4.27 20.37
CA MET A 358 -4.23 -4.34 19.21
C MET A 358 -4.81 -3.57 18.01
N ARG A 359 -6.10 -3.73 17.71
CA ARG A 359 -6.78 -2.96 16.66
C ARG A 359 -6.71 -1.46 16.92
N LEU A 360 -6.91 -1.04 18.16
CA LEU A 360 -6.93 0.37 18.54
C LEU A 360 -5.54 1.04 18.49
N THR A 361 -4.48 0.29 18.78
CA THR A 361 -3.13 0.85 18.97
C THR A 361 -2.18 0.61 17.80
N THR A 362 -2.38 -0.46 17.03
CA THR A 362 -1.45 -0.87 15.96
C THR A 362 -2.11 -1.10 14.60
N GLY A 363 -3.45 -1.02 14.52
CA GLY A 363 -4.21 -1.40 13.31
C GLY A 363 -4.14 -2.90 12.96
N ILE A 364 -3.53 -3.73 13.82
CA ILE A 364 -3.38 -5.17 13.59
C ILE A 364 -4.65 -5.89 14.03
N SER A 365 -5.39 -6.47 13.09
CA SER A 365 -6.50 -7.38 13.38
C SER A 365 -5.97 -8.81 13.48
N LEU A 366 -5.82 -9.31 14.71
CA LEU A 366 -5.57 -10.72 14.95
C LEU A 366 -6.92 -11.42 15.09
N LYS A 367 -7.30 -12.29 14.14
CA LYS A 367 -8.45 -13.19 14.32
C LYS A 367 -8.00 -14.33 15.22
N PHE A 368 -8.44 -14.31 16.46
CA PHE A 368 -8.36 -15.51 17.32
C PHE A 368 -9.36 -16.54 16.80
N LYS A 369 -8.89 -17.71 16.36
CA LYS A 369 -9.79 -18.84 16.15
C LYS A 369 -10.33 -19.23 17.53
N SER A 370 -11.65 -19.10 17.72
CA SER A 370 -12.36 -19.73 18.82
C SER A 370 -12.24 -21.24 18.59
N THR A 371 -11.44 -21.92 19.39
CA THR A 371 -11.55 -23.38 19.59
C THR A 371 -12.68 -23.65 20.55
#